data_f939c069336fe153eb03257f7e247018
#
_entry.id   f939c069336fe153eb03257f7e247018
#
_cell.length_a   1.000
_cell.length_b   1.000
_cell.length_c   1.000
_cell.angle_alpha   90.00
_cell.angle_beta   90.00
_cell.angle_gamma   90.00
#
_symmetry.space_group_name_H-M   'P 1'
#
loop_
_entity.id
_entity.type
_entity.pdbx_description
1 polymer ?
#
loop_
_entity_poly.entity_id
_entity_poly.type
_entity_poly.pdbx_seq_one_letter_code
_entity_poly.pdbx_strand_id
1 'polypeptide(L)'
;IPQIVSQIATFFNWIGPSAKTSEWATHKFKMKTRFIEKNIAVPRFGLVKSSREISDFRKVWDVDTVIIKPTDRSGSRGVIRIYKNDDLDYAFNYAKKYSLNNEILLEEFISGPQISTETIIYNGVAITPGIADRVYGDTTAFSPIIIENGGWIPSQVSPKLRQDICVLIEEAARALGVENGVVKGDIVICAARGPLVIEMAARLSGGDFSQSLVPLSLGINY
;
A
#
# COMPACT_ATOMS: atom_id res chain seq x y z
N ILE A 1 -11.28 -9.29 -4.23
CA ILE A 1 -10.84 -10.15 -5.36
C ILE A 1 -9.90 -11.25 -4.87
N PRO A 2 -8.77 -11.01 -4.18
CA PRO A 2 -7.84 -12.07 -3.79
C PRO A 2 -8.50 -13.24 -3.03
N GLN A 3 -9.45 -12.98 -2.16
CA GLN A 3 -10.17 -14.02 -1.40
C GLN A 3 -10.96 -14.97 -2.30
N ILE A 4 -11.66 -14.44 -3.32
CA ILE A 4 -12.40 -15.25 -4.30
C ILE A 4 -11.43 -16.05 -5.15
N VAL A 5 -10.33 -15.44 -5.60
CA VAL A 5 -9.28 -16.13 -6.37
C VAL A 5 -8.70 -17.28 -5.55
N SER A 6 -8.42 -17.06 -4.27
CA SER A 6 -7.93 -18.10 -3.37
C SER A 6 -8.91 -19.28 -3.24
N GLN A 7 -10.20 -18.99 -3.07
CA GLN A 7 -11.23 -20.03 -2.96
C GLN A 7 -11.33 -20.88 -4.24
N ILE A 8 -11.35 -20.21 -5.41
CA ILE A 8 -11.40 -20.88 -6.71
C ILE A 8 -10.15 -21.72 -6.92
N ALA A 9 -8.96 -21.16 -6.69
CA ALA A 9 -7.69 -21.87 -6.85
C ALA A 9 -7.62 -23.11 -5.95
N THR A 10 -8.05 -22.98 -4.69
CA THR A 10 -8.12 -24.10 -3.75
C THR A 10 -9.10 -25.17 -4.22
N PHE A 11 -10.31 -24.78 -4.67
CA PHE A 11 -11.34 -25.72 -5.14
C PHE A 11 -10.87 -26.55 -6.34
N PHE A 12 -10.18 -25.92 -7.30
CA PHE A 12 -9.68 -26.58 -8.49
C PHE A 12 -8.26 -27.15 -8.36
N ASN A 13 -7.66 -27.04 -7.19
CA ASN A 13 -6.25 -27.38 -6.97
C ASN A 13 -5.29 -26.66 -7.96
N TRP A 14 -5.57 -25.39 -8.21
CA TRP A 14 -4.74 -24.51 -9.04
C TRP A 14 -3.74 -23.74 -8.20
N ILE A 15 -2.68 -23.25 -8.85
CA ILE A 15 -1.73 -22.32 -8.24
C ILE A 15 -2.46 -20.99 -7.95
N GLY A 16 -2.35 -20.50 -6.72
CA GLY A 16 -2.96 -19.25 -6.30
C GLY A 16 -2.62 -18.88 -4.85
N PRO A 17 -3.03 -17.69 -4.39
CA PRO A 17 -2.77 -17.28 -3.03
C PRO A 17 -3.55 -18.14 -2.02
N SER A 18 -2.95 -18.45 -0.88
CA SER A 18 -3.66 -19.12 0.21
C SER A 18 -4.77 -18.22 0.77
N ALA A 19 -5.74 -18.80 1.50
CA ALA A 19 -6.78 -18.03 2.19
C ALA A 19 -6.18 -17.01 3.15
N LYS A 20 -5.10 -17.39 3.85
CA LYS A 20 -4.40 -16.52 4.80
C LYS A 20 -3.64 -15.38 4.11
N THR A 21 -2.96 -15.68 3.01
CA THR A 21 -2.32 -14.66 2.15
C THR A 21 -3.35 -13.65 1.65
N SER A 22 -4.50 -14.14 1.19
CA SER A 22 -5.58 -13.29 0.69
C SER A 22 -6.20 -12.41 1.78
N GLU A 23 -6.34 -12.93 2.99
CA GLU A 23 -6.79 -12.16 4.16
C GLU A 23 -5.79 -11.03 4.48
N TRP A 24 -4.50 -11.35 4.61
CA TRP A 24 -3.48 -10.35 4.89
C TRP A 24 -3.37 -9.29 3.79
N ALA A 25 -3.42 -9.68 2.52
CA ALA A 25 -3.32 -8.78 1.38
C ALA A 25 -4.56 -7.89 1.18
N THR A 26 -5.66 -8.12 1.90
CA THR A 26 -6.90 -7.33 1.79
C THR A 26 -7.26 -6.55 3.05
N HIS A 27 -6.51 -6.72 4.13
CA HIS A 27 -6.76 -6.07 5.41
C HIS A 27 -5.52 -5.30 5.88
N LYS A 28 -5.50 -3.98 5.71
CA LYS A 28 -4.32 -3.14 5.93
C LYS A 28 -3.67 -3.29 7.31
N PHE A 29 -4.46 -3.40 8.36
CA PHE A 29 -3.91 -3.58 9.71
C PHE A 29 -3.22 -4.94 9.86
N LYS A 30 -3.86 -6.03 9.43
CA LYS A 30 -3.27 -7.38 9.48
C LYS A 30 -2.01 -7.47 8.62
N MET A 31 -2.04 -6.88 7.42
CA MET A 31 -0.88 -6.77 6.53
C MET A 31 0.30 -6.11 7.23
N LYS A 32 0.10 -4.92 7.80
CA LYS A 32 1.17 -4.16 8.46
C LYS A 32 1.67 -4.84 9.73
N THR A 33 0.78 -5.46 10.50
CA THR A 33 1.17 -6.28 11.66
C THR A 33 2.09 -7.42 11.20
N ARG A 34 1.72 -8.11 10.12
CA ARG A 34 2.55 -9.16 9.54
C ARG A 34 3.90 -8.65 9.06
N PHE A 35 3.93 -7.46 8.48
CA PHE A 35 5.18 -6.82 8.06
C PHE A 35 6.10 -6.53 9.24
N ILE A 36 5.58 -5.96 10.34
CA ILE A 36 6.37 -5.72 11.56
C ILE A 36 6.92 -7.04 12.12
N GLU A 37 6.11 -8.11 12.21
CA GLU A 37 6.56 -9.44 12.66
C GLU A 37 7.73 -10.01 11.82
N LYS A 38 7.84 -9.56 10.58
CA LYS A 38 8.87 -9.99 9.63
C LYS A 38 9.95 -8.93 9.36
N ASN A 39 10.01 -7.88 10.19
CA ASN A 39 10.96 -6.77 10.09
C ASN A 39 10.90 -6.01 8.75
N ILE A 40 9.74 -6.01 8.08
CA ILE A 40 9.52 -5.20 6.89
C ILE A 40 9.22 -3.76 7.30
N ALA A 41 9.92 -2.82 6.70
CA ALA A 41 9.79 -1.41 7.00
C ALA A 41 8.44 -0.85 6.51
N VAL A 42 7.66 -0.28 7.44
CA VAL A 42 6.36 0.36 7.21
C VAL A 42 6.26 1.68 7.97
N PRO A 43 5.37 2.60 7.57
CA PRO A 43 4.98 3.73 8.42
C PRO A 43 4.41 3.23 9.77
N ARG A 44 4.61 3.99 10.85
CA ARG A 44 3.96 3.72 12.14
C ARG A 44 2.44 3.70 11.95
N PHE A 45 1.75 2.81 12.62
CA PHE A 45 0.32 2.64 12.44
C PHE A 45 -0.38 2.14 13.71
N GLY A 46 -1.68 2.33 13.77
CA GLY A 46 -2.53 1.80 14.84
C GLY A 46 -4.00 1.85 14.46
N LEU A 47 -4.83 1.03 15.09
CA LEU A 47 -6.28 1.14 14.97
C LEU A 47 -6.78 2.27 15.88
N VAL A 48 -7.77 3.02 15.40
CA VAL A 48 -8.46 4.05 16.17
C VAL A 48 -9.96 3.81 16.19
N LYS A 49 -10.57 4.03 17.35
CA LYS A 49 -12.00 3.85 17.60
C LYS A 49 -12.73 5.19 17.77
N SER A 50 -11.99 6.27 17.87
CA SER A 50 -12.51 7.63 18.06
C SER A 50 -11.52 8.68 17.54
N SER A 51 -12.02 9.88 17.30
CA SER A 51 -11.24 11.08 16.98
C SER A 51 -10.21 11.42 18.08
N ARG A 52 -10.56 11.17 19.36
CA ARG A 52 -9.66 11.39 20.49
C ARG A 52 -8.39 10.53 20.37
N GLU A 53 -8.53 9.26 20.00
CA GLU A 53 -7.38 8.37 19.83
C GLU A 53 -6.44 8.85 18.70
N ILE A 54 -6.94 9.53 17.68
CA ILE A 54 -6.09 10.17 16.66
C ILE A 54 -5.16 11.20 17.33
N SER A 55 -5.71 12.04 18.20
CA SER A 55 -4.92 13.03 18.95
C SER A 55 -3.88 12.37 19.86
N ASP A 56 -4.24 11.27 20.52
CA ASP A 56 -3.35 10.54 21.42
C ASP A 56 -2.18 9.91 20.64
N PHE A 57 -2.45 9.26 19.50
CA PHE A 57 -1.39 8.73 18.63
C PHE A 57 -0.46 9.82 18.09
N ARG A 58 -1.00 10.97 17.67
CA ARG A 58 -0.18 12.11 17.21
C ARG A 58 0.80 12.56 18.27
N LYS A 59 0.36 12.66 19.53
CA LYS A 59 1.24 13.00 20.65
C LYS A 59 2.31 11.94 20.90
N VAL A 60 1.91 10.65 20.92
CA VAL A 60 2.85 9.53 21.15
C VAL A 60 3.88 9.42 20.03
N TRP A 61 3.47 9.66 18.80
CA TRP A 61 4.37 9.60 17.63
C TRP A 61 5.18 10.87 17.42
N ASP A 62 4.82 11.95 18.09
CA ASP A 62 5.39 13.29 17.90
C ASP A 62 5.29 13.74 16.43
N VAL A 63 4.07 13.73 15.89
CA VAL A 63 3.78 14.13 14.50
C VAL A 63 2.55 15.02 14.42
N ASP A 64 2.59 16.00 13.52
CA ASP A 64 1.46 16.89 13.24
C ASP A 64 0.53 16.34 12.15
N THR A 65 1.07 15.56 11.22
CA THR A 65 0.34 15.07 10.05
C THR A 65 0.22 13.55 10.07
N VAL A 66 -0.98 13.03 9.84
CA VAL A 66 -1.30 11.61 9.81
C VAL A 66 -2.22 11.28 8.64
N ILE A 67 -2.29 10.00 8.28
CA ILE A 67 -3.26 9.45 7.33
C ILE A 67 -4.26 8.61 8.09
N ILE A 68 -5.55 8.82 7.82
CA ILE A 68 -6.62 7.96 8.30
C ILE A 68 -7.28 7.24 7.12
N LYS A 69 -7.58 5.96 7.28
CA LYS A 69 -8.17 5.13 6.22
C LYS A 69 -8.89 3.91 6.75
N PRO A 70 -9.90 3.37 6.03
CA PRO A 70 -10.48 2.06 6.34
C PRO A 70 -9.46 0.93 6.16
N THR A 71 -9.55 -0.13 6.97
CA THR A 71 -8.65 -1.31 6.83
C THR A 71 -8.95 -2.15 5.60
N ASP A 72 -10.18 -2.09 5.07
CA ASP A 72 -10.79 -3.02 4.11
C ASP A 72 -11.14 -2.41 2.74
N ARG A 73 -10.65 -1.20 2.43
CA ARG A 73 -10.96 -0.51 1.16
C ARG A 73 -9.73 -0.36 0.27
N SER A 74 -10.01 -0.24 -1.03
CA SER A 74 -9.03 0.04 -2.09
C SER A 74 -9.45 1.28 -2.89
N GLY A 75 -8.53 1.81 -3.72
CA GLY A 75 -8.80 2.97 -4.58
C GLY A 75 -9.01 4.26 -3.79
N SER A 76 -8.23 4.50 -2.78
CA SER A 76 -8.22 5.69 -1.92
C SER A 76 -9.57 6.06 -1.28
N ARG A 77 -10.56 5.15 -1.30
CA ARG A 77 -11.88 5.39 -0.70
C ARG A 77 -11.78 5.49 0.82
N GLY A 78 -12.19 6.64 1.35
CA GLY A 78 -12.13 6.91 2.79
C GLY A 78 -10.72 7.25 3.30
N VAL A 79 -9.76 7.51 2.40
CA VAL A 79 -8.40 7.93 2.77
C VAL A 79 -8.34 9.44 2.86
N ILE A 80 -7.91 9.95 4.01
CA ILE A 80 -7.73 11.39 4.25
C ILE A 80 -6.37 11.65 4.88
N ARG A 81 -5.73 12.72 4.45
CA ARG A 81 -4.59 13.32 5.14
C ARG A 81 -5.08 14.36 6.14
N ILE A 82 -4.69 14.22 7.38
CA ILE A 82 -5.08 15.09 8.49
C ILE A 82 -3.88 15.93 8.89
N TYR A 83 -4.02 17.26 8.88
CA TYR A 83 -3.06 18.21 9.38
C TYR A 83 -3.35 18.57 10.85
N LYS A 84 -2.45 19.34 11.46
CA LYS A 84 -2.50 19.71 12.88
C LYS A 84 -3.85 20.26 13.34
N ASN A 85 -4.43 21.15 12.56
CA ASN A 85 -5.62 21.92 12.93
C ASN A 85 -6.90 21.41 12.26
N ASP A 86 -6.86 20.25 11.59
CA ASP A 86 -8.04 19.71 10.92
C ASP A 86 -9.05 19.13 11.92
N ASP A 87 -10.31 19.09 11.50
CA ASP A 87 -11.40 18.48 12.25
C ASP A 87 -11.25 16.95 12.31
N LEU A 88 -10.87 16.46 13.49
CA LEU A 88 -10.62 15.01 13.72
C LEU A 88 -11.92 14.21 13.72
N ASP A 89 -13.05 14.79 14.14
CA ASP A 89 -14.35 14.12 14.12
C ASP A 89 -14.82 13.93 12.69
N TYR A 90 -14.70 14.95 11.86
CA TYR A 90 -14.98 14.83 10.43
C TYR A 90 -14.12 13.73 9.79
N ALA A 91 -12.81 13.76 10.03
CA ALA A 91 -11.87 12.80 9.44
C ALA A 91 -12.18 11.37 9.84
N PHE A 92 -12.43 11.13 11.14
CA PHE A 92 -12.80 9.80 11.65
C PHE A 92 -14.11 9.30 11.02
N ASN A 93 -15.15 10.13 11.03
CA ASN A 93 -16.46 9.78 10.50
C ASN A 93 -16.42 9.56 8.98
N TYR A 94 -15.62 10.35 8.25
CA TYR A 94 -15.40 10.14 6.83
C TYR A 94 -14.79 8.78 6.55
N ALA A 95 -13.68 8.41 7.19
CA ALA A 95 -13.07 7.10 7.02
C ALA A 95 -14.04 5.96 7.41
N LYS A 96 -14.75 6.12 8.53
CA LYS A 96 -15.74 5.15 9.02
C LYS A 96 -16.88 4.92 8.05
N LYS A 97 -17.37 5.94 7.37
CA LYS A 97 -18.44 5.83 6.35
C LYS A 97 -18.07 4.86 5.22
N TYR A 98 -16.79 4.74 4.89
CA TYR A 98 -16.32 3.86 3.83
C TYR A 98 -15.93 2.47 4.33
N SER A 99 -15.71 2.25 5.62
CA SER A 99 -15.34 0.96 6.17
C SER A 99 -16.52 -0.02 6.17
N LEU A 100 -16.28 -1.28 5.76
CA LEU A 100 -17.28 -2.34 5.84
C LEU A 100 -17.25 -3.05 7.20
N ASN A 101 -16.07 -3.15 7.81
CA ASN A 101 -15.84 -3.82 9.08
C ASN A 101 -15.77 -2.87 10.28
N ASN A 102 -15.97 -1.56 10.06
CA ASN A 102 -15.85 -0.50 11.06
C ASN A 102 -14.47 -0.37 11.71
N GLU A 103 -13.42 -0.92 11.12
CA GLU A 103 -12.04 -0.77 11.59
C GLU A 103 -11.32 0.33 10.82
N ILE A 104 -10.80 1.30 11.56
CA ILE A 104 -10.13 2.46 11.02
C ILE A 104 -8.65 2.44 11.41
N LEU A 105 -7.80 2.55 10.41
CA LEU A 105 -6.35 2.60 10.53
C LEU A 105 -5.87 4.03 10.52
N LEU A 106 -5.03 4.38 11.47
CA LEU A 106 -4.23 5.60 11.49
C LEU A 106 -2.79 5.25 11.14
N GLU A 107 -2.16 6.09 10.31
CA GLU A 107 -0.74 5.96 9.95
C GLU A 107 -0.03 7.30 10.08
N GLU A 108 1.26 7.30 10.42
CA GLU A 108 2.09 8.48 10.26
C GLU A 108 2.16 8.87 8.79
N PHE A 109 2.10 10.16 8.51
CA PHE A 109 2.36 10.65 7.17
C PHE A 109 3.86 10.74 6.92
N ILE A 110 4.33 10.07 5.86
CA ILE A 110 5.72 10.15 5.42
C ILE A 110 5.79 11.09 4.22
N SER A 111 6.54 12.17 4.37
CA SER A 111 6.86 13.06 3.25
C SER A 111 7.97 12.44 2.41
N GLY A 112 7.72 12.24 1.12
CA GLY A 112 8.70 11.70 0.19
C GLY A 112 8.06 11.20 -1.11
N PRO A 113 8.88 10.90 -2.11
CA PRO A 113 8.42 10.30 -3.35
C PRO A 113 7.68 8.99 -3.09
N GLN A 114 6.62 8.75 -3.85
CA GLN A 114 5.87 7.50 -3.79
C GLN A 114 6.08 6.71 -5.08
N ILE A 115 6.21 5.41 -4.91
CA ILE A 115 6.54 4.46 -5.99
C ILE A 115 5.46 3.38 -6.02
N SER A 116 4.99 3.02 -7.21
CA SER A 116 4.21 1.80 -7.46
C SER A 116 5.08 0.76 -8.12
N THR A 117 4.90 -0.50 -7.71
CA THR A 117 5.61 -1.65 -8.30
C THR A 117 4.63 -2.70 -8.81
N GLU A 118 5.01 -3.36 -9.91
CA GLU A 118 4.40 -4.59 -10.39
C GLU A 118 5.44 -5.70 -10.32
N THR A 119 5.10 -6.79 -9.67
CA THR A 119 6.02 -7.89 -9.39
C THR A 119 5.37 -9.22 -9.68
N ILE A 120 6.09 -10.08 -10.42
CA ILE A 120 5.75 -11.49 -10.63
C ILE A 120 6.56 -12.30 -9.63
N ILE A 121 5.93 -13.30 -9.03
CA ILE A 121 6.56 -14.22 -8.11
C ILE A 121 6.33 -15.65 -8.61
N TYR A 122 7.40 -16.40 -8.73
CA TYR A 122 7.38 -17.80 -9.12
C TYR A 122 8.32 -18.61 -8.23
N ASN A 123 7.78 -19.60 -7.53
CA ASN A 123 8.50 -20.41 -6.55
C ASN A 123 9.29 -19.57 -5.52
N GLY A 124 8.68 -18.47 -5.05
CA GLY A 124 9.27 -17.55 -4.08
C GLY A 124 10.33 -16.59 -4.63
N VAL A 125 10.66 -16.67 -5.92
CA VAL A 125 11.57 -15.73 -6.60
C VAL A 125 10.75 -14.60 -7.20
N ALA A 126 11.11 -13.37 -6.86
CA ALA A 126 10.42 -12.17 -7.32
C ALA A 126 11.16 -11.48 -8.47
N ILE A 127 10.42 -11.07 -9.49
CA ILE A 127 10.90 -10.20 -10.57
C ILE A 127 9.98 -9.01 -10.63
N THR A 128 10.52 -7.80 -10.51
CA THR A 128 9.78 -6.53 -10.52
C THR A 128 10.06 -5.76 -11.80
N PRO A 129 9.39 -6.08 -12.92
CA PRO A 129 9.60 -5.39 -14.19
C PRO A 129 9.08 -3.96 -14.15
N GLY A 130 7.93 -3.71 -13.54
CA GLY A 130 7.29 -2.40 -13.50
C GLY A 130 7.62 -1.66 -12.21
N ILE A 131 8.30 -0.52 -12.33
CA ILE A 131 8.48 0.46 -11.25
C ILE A 131 8.13 1.83 -11.80
N ALA A 132 7.18 2.51 -11.17
CA ALA A 132 6.70 3.82 -11.58
C ALA A 132 6.71 4.82 -10.44
N ASP A 133 7.08 6.06 -10.75
CA ASP A 133 6.90 7.19 -9.84
C ASP A 133 5.43 7.59 -9.83
N ARG A 134 4.88 7.85 -8.65
CA ARG A 134 3.51 8.36 -8.50
C ARG A 134 3.55 9.88 -8.36
N VAL A 135 2.72 10.55 -9.11
CA VAL A 135 2.62 12.02 -9.09
C VAL A 135 1.37 12.43 -8.34
N TYR A 136 1.59 13.20 -7.29
CA TYR A 136 0.54 13.87 -6.55
C TYR A 136 0.70 15.38 -6.81
N GLY A 137 -0.15 15.93 -7.65
CA GLY A 137 -0.14 17.36 -7.98
C GLY A 137 -0.53 18.25 -6.80
N ASP A 138 -1.37 19.24 -7.04
CA ASP A 138 -1.80 20.17 -6.00
C ASP A 138 -2.63 19.45 -4.91
N THR A 139 -1.91 18.89 -3.94
CA THR A 139 -2.52 18.20 -2.79
C THR A 139 -3.27 19.16 -1.86
N THR A 140 -3.07 20.47 -2.00
CA THR A 140 -3.75 21.49 -1.18
C THR A 140 -5.13 21.82 -1.72
N ALA A 141 -5.30 21.85 -3.04
CA ALA A 141 -6.59 22.15 -3.68
C ALA A 141 -7.68 21.12 -3.37
N PHE A 142 -7.29 19.87 -3.10
CA PHE A 142 -8.21 18.77 -2.81
C PHE A 142 -8.18 18.30 -1.35
N SER A 143 -7.44 19.04 -0.50
CA SER A 143 -7.39 18.71 0.94
C SER A 143 -8.80 18.59 1.54
N PRO A 144 -9.04 17.59 2.40
CA PRO A 144 -8.11 16.59 2.92
C PRO A 144 -7.97 15.30 2.08
N ILE A 145 -8.59 15.25 0.88
CA ILE A 145 -8.58 14.08 0.00
C ILE A 145 -7.25 14.01 -0.76
N ILE A 146 -6.67 12.82 -0.85
CA ILE A 146 -5.44 12.57 -1.59
C ILE A 146 -5.80 12.09 -2.99
N ILE A 147 -5.42 12.87 -4.01
CA ILE A 147 -5.66 12.54 -5.42
C ILE A 147 -4.31 12.31 -6.11
N GLU A 148 -4.16 11.13 -6.71
CA GLU A 148 -3.05 10.81 -7.60
C GLU A 148 -3.36 11.36 -8.99
N ASN A 149 -2.46 12.18 -9.53
CA ASN A 149 -2.63 12.85 -10.82
C ASN A 149 -2.05 12.04 -11.99
N GLY A 150 -1.26 11.01 -11.70
CA GLY A 150 -0.58 10.21 -12.71
C GLY A 150 0.73 9.61 -12.21
N GLY A 151 1.60 9.25 -13.14
CA GLY A 151 2.89 8.68 -12.81
C GLY A 151 3.86 8.67 -14.00
N TRP A 152 5.10 8.33 -13.73
CA TRP A 152 6.16 8.13 -14.71
C TRP A 152 6.61 6.69 -14.73
N ILE A 153 6.59 6.05 -15.88
CA ILE A 153 7.16 4.72 -16.09
C ILE A 153 8.10 4.76 -17.31
N PRO A 154 9.35 4.27 -17.20
CA PRO A 154 10.00 3.74 -16.01
C PRO A 154 10.22 4.80 -14.93
N SER A 155 10.32 4.35 -13.68
CA SER A 155 10.64 5.21 -12.54
C SER A 155 12.04 5.84 -12.69
N GLN A 156 12.17 7.07 -12.21
CA GLN A 156 13.41 7.86 -12.25
C GLN A 156 14.31 7.66 -11.01
N VAL A 157 13.99 6.72 -10.14
CA VAL A 157 14.81 6.40 -8.98
C VAL A 157 16.19 5.91 -9.38
N SER A 158 17.20 6.18 -8.54
CA SER A 158 18.55 5.68 -8.79
C SER A 158 18.62 4.15 -8.86
N PRO A 159 19.61 3.57 -9.57
CA PRO A 159 19.79 2.12 -9.63
C PRO A 159 19.89 1.46 -8.25
N LYS A 160 20.57 2.09 -7.29
CA LYS A 160 20.66 1.63 -5.90
C LYS A 160 19.30 1.57 -5.23
N LEU A 161 18.52 2.65 -5.31
CA LEU A 161 17.19 2.72 -4.71
C LEU A 161 16.23 1.73 -5.38
N ARG A 162 16.33 1.54 -6.70
CA ARG A 162 15.58 0.52 -7.43
C ARG A 162 15.86 -0.88 -6.85
N GLN A 163 17.12 -1.21 -6.61
CA GLN A 163 17.49 -2.49 -6.01
C GLN A 163 16.91 -2.64 -4.60
N ASP A 164 17.02 -1.61 -3.76
CA ASP A 164 16.47 -1.62 -2.39
C ASP A 164 14.95 -1.82 -2.40
N ILE A 165 14.24 -1.20 -3.35
CA ILE A 165 12.81 -1.39 -3.55
C ILE A 165 12.49 -2.83 -3.96
N CYS A 166 13.24 -3.41 -4.90
CA CYS A 166 13.01 -4.80 -5.34
C CYS A 166 13.18 -5.80 -4.18
N VAL A 167 14.24 -5.62 -3.38
CA VAL A 167 14.48 -6.45 -2.19
C VAL A 167 13.34 -6.30 -1.19
N LEU A 168 12.93 -5.07 -0.88
CA LEU A 168 11.83 -4.80 0.05
C LEU A 168 10.52 -5.46 -0.40
N ILE A 169 10.19 -5.38 -1.70
CA ILE A 169 8.97 -5.98 -2.25
C ILE A 169 9.02 -7.51 -2.20
N GLU A 170 10.15 -8.11 -2.53
CA GLU A 170 10.33 -9.56 -2.42
C GLU A 170 10.15 -10.04 -0.98
N GLU A 171 10.80 -9.39 -0.02
CA GLU A 171 10.68 -9.73 1.39
C GLU A 171 9.25 -9.52 1.90
N ALA A 172 8.58 -8.44 1.51
CA ALA A 172 7.20 -8.15 1.88
C ALA A 172 6.22 -9.19 1.28
N ALA A 173 6.42 -9.59 0.03
CA ALA A 173 5.62 -10.65 -0.60
C ALA A 173 5.81 -12.00 0.11
N ARG A 174 7.04 -12.36 0.44
CA ARG A 174 7.37 -13.55 1.23
C ARG A 174 6.75 -13.50 2.63
N ALA A 175 6.76 -12.32 3.28
CA ALA A 175 6.10 -12.11 4.56
C ALA A 175 4.59 -12.37 4.51
N LEU A 176 3.93 -12.04 3.41
CA LEU A 176 2.51 -12.34 3.16
C LEU A 176 2.27 -13.79 2.70
N GLY A 177 3.31 -14.58 2.48
CA GLY A 177 3.19 -15.97 2.01
C GLY A 177 2.79 -16.07 0.53
N VAL A 178 3.19 -15.10 -0.29
CA VAL A 178 3.01 -15.19 -1.75
C VAL A 178 4.19 -15.95 -2.34
N GLU A 179 3.98 -17.19 -2.73
CA GLU A 179 4.99 -18.05 -3.37
C GLU A 179 4.86 -18.05 -4.90
N ASN A 180 3.64 -17.91 -5.39
CA ASN A 180 3.34 -17.83 -6.81
C ASN A 180 2.22 -16.84 -7.07
N GLY A 181 2.38 -16.03 -8.11
CA GLY A 181 1.39 -15.02 -8.51
C GLY A 181 1.98 -13.66 -8.76
N VAL A 182 1.18 -12.64 -8.53
CA VAL A 182 1.55 -11.24 -8.77
C VAL A 182 1.26 -10.40 -7.53
N VAL A 183 2.10 -9.41 -7.30
CA VAL A 183 1.86 -8.40 -6.26
C VAL A 183 2.09 -6.99 -6.81
N LYS A 184 1.23 -6.08 -6.39
CA LYS A 184 1.39 -4.64 -6.54
C LYS A 184 1.83 -4.08 -5.21
N GLY A 185 2.92 -3.31 -5.18
CA GLY A 185 3.39 -2.59 -4.01
C GLY A 185 3.24 -1.09 -4.14
N ASP A 186 2.80 -0.42 -3.08
CA ASP A 186 2.87 1.03 -2.90
C ASP A 186 3.88 1.35 -1.82
N ILE A 187 4.88 2.15 -2.18
CA ILE A 187 6.06 2.44 -1.36
C ILE A 187 6.21 3.95 -1.23
N VAL A 188 6.65 4.42 -0.07
CA VAL A 188 7.12 5.79 0.10
C VAL A 188 8.60 5.79 0.45
N ILE A 189 9.35 6.72 -0.11
CA ILE A 189 10.78 6.89 0.15
C ILE A 189 10.95 7.90 1.28
N CYS A 190 11.22 7.41 2.47
CA CYS A 190 11.53 8.24 3.62
C CYS A 190 13.01 8.64 3.61
N ALA A 191 13.31 9.94 3.68
CA ALA A 191 14.68 10.43 3.66
C ALA A 191 15.56 9.83 4.77
N ALA A 192 14.99 9.58 5.96
CA ALA A 192 15.71 9.06 7.12
C ALA A 192 15.72 7.53 7.22
N ARG A 193 14.72 6.85 6.65
CA ARG A 193 14.50 5.40 6.86
C ARG A 193 14.56 4.57 5.56
N GLY A 194 14.76 5.22 4.40
CA GLY A 194 14.72 4.55 3.10
C GLY A 194 13.28 4.18 2.66
N PRO A 195 13.13 3.17 1.81
CA PRO A 195 11.82 2.76 1.31
C PRO A 195 10.98 2.06 2.38
N LEU A 196 9.69 2.44 2.48
CA LEU A 196 8.71 1.89 3.41
C LEU A 196 7.48 1.42 2.64
N VAL A 197 6.96 0.23 2.96
CA VAL A 197 5.74 -0.29 2.32
C VAL A 197 4.51 0.40 2.91
N ILE A 198 3.78 1.14 2.07
CA ILE A 198 2.46 1.71 2.43
C ILE A 198 1.39 0.62 2.38
N GLU A 199 1.35 -0.11 1.27
CA GLU A 199 0.37 -1.16 0.99
C GLU A 199 0.92 -2.16 -0.03
N MET A 200 0.50 -3.41 0.05
CA MET A 200 0.74 -4.42 -0.97
C MET A 200 -0.56 -5.15 -1.27
N ALA A 201 -0.82 -5.41 -2.54
CA ALA A 201 -1.99 -6.16 -2.98
C ALA A 201 -1.56 -7.39 -3.77
N ALA A 202 -2.13 -8.56 -3.46
CA ALA A 202 -1.91 -9.80 -4.20
C ALA A 202 -2.77 -9.83 -5.48
N ARG A 203 -2.53 -8.90 -6.37
CA ARG A 203 -3.17 -8.71 -7.68
C ARG A 203 -2.39 -7.70 -8.50
N LEU A 204 -2.68 -7.65 -9.79
CA LEU A 204 -2.19 -6.60 -10.69
C LEU A 204 -2.76 -5.22 -10.33
N SER A 205 -2.08 -4.16 -10.72
CA SER A 205 -2.58 -2.79 -10.62
C SER A 205 -3.79 -2.57 -11.52
N GLY A 206 -4.59 -1.57 -11.16
CA GLY A 206 -5.61 -1.03 -12.06
C GLY A 206 -5.02 -0.04 -13.07
N GLY A 207 -5.89 0.54 -13.92
CA GLY A 207 -5.51 1.59 -14.85
C GLY A 207 -4.59 1.11 -15.97
N ASP A 208 -4.75 -0.14 -16.41
CA ASP A 208 -3.99 -0.77 -17.49
C ASP A 208 -2.46 -0.77 -17.27
N PHE A 209 -2.02 -0.61 -16.02
CA PHE A 209 -0.60 -0.48 -15.69
C PHE A 209 0.20 -1.69 -16.16
N SER A 210 -0.20 -2.90 -15.79
CA SER A 210 0.47 -4.14 -16.19
C SER A 210 0.20 -4.51 -17.65
N GLN A 211 -1.05 -4.30 -18.10
CA GLN A 211 -1.51 -4.72 -19.41
C GLN A 211 -0.97 -3.86 -20.55
N SER A 212 -0.83 -2.56 -20.33
CA SER A 212 -0.48 -1.59 -21.36
C SER A 212 0.78 -0.78 -21.04
N LEU A 213 0.83 -0.17 -19.85
CA LEU A 213 1.90 0.79 -19.54
C LEU A 213 3.26 0.15 -19.38
N VAL A 214 3.35 -1.01 -18.70
CA VAL A 214 4.61 -1.76 -18.57
C VAL A 214 5.11 -2.23 -19.95
N PRO A 215 4.30 -2.91 -20.80
CA PRO A 215 4.74 -3.31 -22.13
C PRO A 215 5.17 -2.15 -23.02
N LEU A 216 4.38 -1.08 -23.08
CA LEU A 216 4.68 0.07 -23.94
C LEU A 216 5.92 0.83 -23.50
N SER A 217 6.21 0.90 -22.18
CA SER A 217 7.32 1.67 -21.65
C SER A 217 8.64 0.89 -21.58
N LEU A 218 8.56 -0.42 -21.38
CA LEU A 218 9.73 -1.24 -21.09
C LEU A 218 9.98 -2.32 -22.14
N GLY A 219 9.06 -2.50 -23.09
CA GLY A 219 9.15 -3.58 -24.08
C GLY A 219 9.00 -4.97 -23.51
N ILE A 220 8.45 -5.09 -22.29
CA ILE A 220 8.26 -6.35 -21.58
C ILE A 220 6.80 -6.76 -21.68
N ASN A 221 6.54 -7.94 -22.22
CA ASN A 221 5.20 -8.50 -22.21
C ASN A 221 4.95 -9.12 -20.83
N TYR A 222 4.05 -8.50 -20.05
CA TYR A 222 3.83 -8.79 -18.64
C TYR A 222 2.67 -9.77 -18.43
#